data_1e66e47ba44fb52e43a91ffc7d796656
#
_entry.id   1e66e47ba44fb52e43a91ffc7d796656
#
_cell.length_a   1.000
_cell.length_b   1.000
_cell.length_c   1.000
_cell.angle_alpha   90.00
_cell.angle_beta   90.00
_cell.angle_gamma   90.00
#
_symmetry.space_group_name_H-M   'P 1'
#
loop_
_entity.id
_entity.type
_entity.pdbx_description
1 polymer ?
#
loop_
_entity_poly.entity_id
_entity_poly.type
_entity_poly.pdbx_seq_one_letter_code
_entity_poly.pdbx_strand_id
1 'polypeptide(L)'
;MNLLSLPREHWPNVRGIYLAGIASGDATFETGAPSWEEWDAAHLKFARLIVCRDADVKGWAALSRVSAREAYEGVAEVSVYVAADCRGQGYGKELLEGLVAASENNALWTLQASIFPENVASIALHRTAGFREVGRRDRIAKLNGVWRTTVLMERRSILVGTE
;
A
#
# COMPACT_ATOMS: atom_id res chain seq x y z
N MET A 1 -15.17 5.97 -11.84
CA MET A 1 -14.24 5.42 -10.83
C MET A 1 -14.72 5.91 -9.48
N ASN A 2 -14.97 5.02 -8.53
CA ASN A 2 -15.49 5.36 -7.20
C ASN A 2 -14.54 4.83 -6.13
N LEU A 3 -14.01 5.74 -5.31
CA LEU A 3 -13.20 5.42 -4.14
C LEU A 3 -14.12 5.24 -2.93
N LEU A 4 -14.02 4.10 -2.26
CA LEU A 4 -14.89 3.71 -1.15
C LEU A 4 -14.06 3.15 0.01
N SER A 5 -14.62 3.16 1.22
CA SER A 5 -14.09 2.36 2.33
C SER A 5 -14.19 0.88 2.00
N LEU A 6 -13.24 0.08 2.49
CA LEU A 6 -13.20 -1.37 2.31
C LEU A 6 -14.00 -2.06 3.43
N PRO A 7 -15.23 -2.51 3.18
CA PRO A 7 -15.95 -3.34 4.13
C PRO A 7 -15.63 -4.82 3.93
N ARG A 8 -15.87 -5.64 4.97
CA ARG A 8 -15.55 -7.07 4.98
C ARG A 8 -16.12 -7.85 3.80
N GLU A 9 -17.31 -7.48 3.33
CA GLU A 9 -17.98 -8.17 2.20
C GLU A 9 -17.19 -8.13 0.90
N HIS A 10 -16.33 -7.13 0.69
CA HIS A 10 -15.45 -7.03 -0.47
C HIS A 10 -14.13 -7.80 -0.32
N TRP A 11 -13.89 -8.43 0.84
CA TRP A 11 -12.66 -9.17 1.05
C TRP A 11 -12.36 -10.24 -0.01
N PRO A 12 -13.32 -11.05 -0.50
CA PRO A 12 -13.03 -12.02 -1.57
C PRO A 12 -12.42 -11.37 -2.82
N ASN A 13 -12.91 -10.21 -3.23
CA ASN A 13 -12.39 -9.45 -4.38
C ASN A 13 -11.00 -8.88 -4.09
N VAL A 14 -10.82 -8.26 -2.93
CA VAL A 14 -9.54 -7.73 -2.45
C VAL A 14 -8.49 -8.82 -2.37
N ARG A 15 -8.85 -9.98 -1.79
CA ARG A 15 -7.97 -11.15 -1.69
C ARG A 15 -7.56 -11.68 -3.07
N GLY A 16 -8.47 -11.70 -4.04
CA GLY A 16 -8.17 -12.07 -5.42
C GLY A 16 -7.13 -11.16 -6.07
N ILE A 17 -7.28 -9.85 -5.92
CA ILE A 17 -6.32 -8.86 -6.42
C ILE A 17 -4.96 -9.01 -5.71
N TYR A 18 -4.97 -9.27 -4.39
CA TYR A 18 -3.76 -9.49 -3.61
C TYR A 18 -3.01 -10.75 -4.08
N LEU A 19 -3.72 -11.86 -4.27
CA LEU A 19 -3.14 -13.11 -4.80
C LEU A 19 -2.51 -12.93 -6.18
N ALA A 20 -3.16 -12.18 -7.07
CA ALA A 20 -2.60 -11.85 -8.38
C ALA A 20 -1.31 -11.00 -8.26
N GLY A 21 -1.27 -10.08 -7.30
CA GLY A 21 -0.06 -9.31 -6.97
C GLY A 21 1.07 -10.22 -6.47
N ILE A 22 0.78 -11.13 -5.55
CA ILE A 22 1.74 -12.12 -5.03
C ILE A 22 2.29 -12.98 -6.16
N ALA A 23 1.42 -13.47 -7.03
CA ALA A 23 1.80 -14.32 -8.17
C ALA A 23 2.71 -13.61 -9.19
N SER A 24 2.70 -12.27 -9.25
CA SER A 24 3.60 -11.50 -10.12
C SER A 24 5.07 -11.62 -9.72
N GLY A 25 5.36 -11.93 -8.47
CA GLY A 25 6.72 -12.03 -7.91
C GLY A 25 7.41 -10.69 -7.61
N ASP A 26 6.81 -9.57 -7.98
CA ASP A 26 7.42 -8.23 -7.87
C ASP A 26 6.61 -7.23 -7.03
N ALA A 27 5.60 -7.70 -6.30
CA ALA A 27 4.73 -6.81 -5.53
C ALA A 27 4.98 -6.87 -4.02
N THR A 28 5.40 -8.00 -3.47
CA THR A 28 5.46 -8.22 -2.03
C THR A 28 6.36 -9.41 -1.67
N PHE A 29 6.85 -9.44 -0.44
CA PHE A 29 7.49 -10.64 0.14
C PHE A 29 6.50 -11.71 0.57
N GLU A 30 5.20 -11.39 0.64
CA GLU A 30 4.18 -12.37 1.00
C GLU A 30 4.08 -13.47 -0.05
N THR A 31 3.90 -14.70 0.40
CA THR A 31 3.76 -15.90 -0.44
C THR A 31 2.35 -16.45 -0.50
N GLY A 32 1.44 -15.90 0.31
CA GLY A 32 0.02 -16.24 0.36
C GLY A 32 -0.80 -15.08 0.91
N ALA A 33 -2.03 -14.93 0.45
CA ALA A 33 -2.93 -13.94 1.02
C ALA A 33 -3.54 -14.47 2.33
N PRO A 34 -3.58 -13.64 3.40
CA PRO A 34 -4.11 -14.02 4.69
C PRO A 34 -5.62 -14.23 4.67
N SER A 35 -6.18 -14.68 5.78
CA SER A 35 -7.61 -14.58 6.07
C SER A 35 -8.01 -13.11 6.29
N TRP A 36 -9.32 -12.84 6.30
CA TRP A 36 -9.80 -11.50 6.66
C TRP A 36 -9.36 -11.09 8.07
N GLU A 37 -9.45 -12.00 9.01
CA GLU A 37 -9.12 -11.76 10.43
C GLU A 37 -7.64 -11.40 10.60
N GLU A 38 -6.74 -12.09 9.92
CA GLU A 38 -5.31 -11.81 9.93
C GLU A 38 -5.00 -10.48 9.26
N TRP A 39 -5.62 -10.22 8.10
CA TRP A 39 -5.46 -8.96 7.38
C TRP A 39 -6.00 -7.78 8.18
N ASP A 40 -7.18 -7.95 8.78
CA ASP A 40 -7.82 -6.95 9.63
C ASP A 40 -6.98 -6.60 10.86
N ALA A 41 -6.36 -7.60 11.49
CA ALA A 41 -5.46 -7.40 12.63
C ALA A 41 -4.15 -6.68 12.25
N ALA A 42 -3.62 -6.93 11.04
CA ALA A 42 -2.35 -6.38 10.58
C ALA A 42 -2.44 -4.93 10.10
N HIS A 43 -3.64 -4.45 9.77
CA HIS A 43 -3.83 -3.11 9.20
C HIS A 43 -4.55 -2.16 10.17
N LEU A 44 -4.27 -0.87 10.04
CA LEU A 44 -4.99 0.19 10.77
C LEU A 44 -6.50 0.11 10.47
N LYS A 45 -7.32 0.49 11.45
CA LYS A 45 -8.79 0.38 11.31
C LYS A 45 -9.42 1.51 10.48
N PHE A 46 -8.64 2.44 10.04
CA PHE A 46 -9.00 3.54 9.13
C PHE A 46 -8.11 3.49 7.87
N ALA A 47 -8.40 4.35 6.89
CA ALA A 47 -7.65 4.41 5.64
C ALA A 47 -7.55 3.04 4.93
N ARG A 48 -8.66 2.32 4.88
CA ARG A 48 -8.85 1.08 4.16
C ARG A 48 -9.75 1.38 2.97
N LEU A 49 -9.19 1.33 1.78
CA LEU A 49 -9.84 1.83 0.58
C LEU A 49 -9.96 0.75 -0.48
N ILE A 50 -11.04 0.79 -1.22
CA ILE A 50 -11.21 0.11 -2.50
C ILE A 50 -11.56 1.13 -3.57
N VAL A 51 -11.15 0.86 -4.80
CA VAL A 51 -11.59 1.59 -5.97
C VAL A 51 -12.40 0.67 -6.86
N CYS A 52 -13.59 1.14 -7.25
CA CYS A 52 -14.52 0.37 -8.06
C CYS A 52 -14.77 1.04 -9.41
N ARG A 53 -15.03 0.22 -10.43
CA ARG A 53 -15.67 0.62 -11.67
C ARG A 53 -16.96 -0.17 -11.81
N ASP A 54 -18.08 0.58 -11.92
CA ASP A 54 -19.41 0.02 -11.76
C ASP A 54 -19.54 -0.65 -10.37
N ALA A 55 -19.86 -1.91 -10.26
CA ALA A 55 -19.90 -2.65 -9.00
C ALA A 55 -18.61 -3.45 -8.71
N ASP A 56 -17.64 -3.44 -9.62
CA ASP A 56 -16.46 -4.28 -9.52
C ASP A 56 -15.30 -3.60 -8.81
N VAL A 57 -14.71 -4.26 -7.83
CA VAL A 57 -13.47 -3.83 -7.17
C VAL A 57 -12.30 -3.99 -8.14
N LYS A 58 -11.60 -2.91 -8.41
CA LYS A 58 -10.45 -2.86 -9.34
C LYS A 58 -9.11 -2.61 -8.64
N GLY A 59 -9.12 -2.33 -7.37
CA GLY A 59 -7.93 -2.16 -6.55
C GLY A 59 -8.27 -1.88 -5.09
N TRP A 60 -7.26 -1.96 -4.25
CA TRP A 60 -7.37 -1.66 -2.82
C TRP A 60 -6.10 -1.02 -2.28
N ALA A 61 -6.24 -0.30 -1.18
CA ALA A 61 -5.13 0.28 -0.43
C ALA A 61 -5.43 0.24 1.07
N ALA A 62 -4.38 0.09 1.87
CA ALA A 62 -4.45 0.11 3.32
C ALA A 62 -3.12 0.55 3.93
N LEU A 63 -3.14 0.82 5.24
CA LEU A 63 -1.98 1.21 6.03
C LEU A 63 -1.73 0.20 7.15
N SER A 64 -0.45 -0.08 7.41
CA SER A 64 -0.01 -0.84 8.57
C SER A 64 0.98 -0.04 9.40
N ARG A 65 1.06 -0.34 10.72
CA ARG A 65 2.03 0.31 11.62
C ARG A 65 3.45 -0.15 11.26
N VAL A 66 4.41 0.77 11.30
CA VAL A 66 5.83 0.44 11.11
C VAL A 66 6.51 0.11 12.44
N SER A 67 5.96 0.54 13.56
CA SER A 67 6.54 0.32 14.89
C SER A 67 5.45 0.34 15.97
N ALA A 68 5.69 -0.38 17.07
CA ALA A 68 4.85 -0.33 18.28
C ALA A 68 5.26 0.81 19.23
N ARG A 69 6.37 1.52 18.95
CA ARG A 69 6.86 2.62 19.80
C ARG A 69 6.02 3.87 19.56
N GLU A 70 5.61 4.54 20.64
CA GLU A 70 4.80 5.76 20.63
C GLU A 70 5.41 6.87 19.75
N ALA A 71 6.74 7.02 19.77
CA ALA A 71 7.45 7.99 18.94
C ALA A 71 7.19 7.84 17.42
N TYR A 72 6.71 6.69 16.97
CA TYR A 72 6.38 6.38 15.57
C TYR A 72 4.87 6.22 15.34
N GLU A 73 4.02 6.68 16.26
CA GLU A 73 2.57 6.48 16.16
C GLU A 73 1.95 7.09 14.88
N GLY A 74 2.54 8.16 14.37
CA GLY A 74 2.13 8.82 13.12
C GLY A 74 2.86 8.33 11.87
N VAL A 75 3.52 7.16 11.93
CA VAL A 75 4.24 6.57 10.79
C VAL A 75 3.56 5.27 10.37
N ALA A 76 3.23 5.16 9.09
CA ALA A 76 2.59 3.97 8.55
C ALA A 76 3.20 3.53 7.21
N GLU A 77 3.09 2.24 6.91
CA GLU A 77 3.48 1.66 5.64
C GLU A 77 2.27 1.45 4.74
N VAL A 78 2.44 1.80 3.48
CA VAL A 78 1.42 1.74 2.43
C VAL A 78 1.39 0.37 1.77
N SER A 79 0.18 -0.16 1.58
CA SER A 79 -0.11 -1.25 0.66
C SER A 79 -1.08 -0.75 -0.41
N VAL A 80 -0.71 -0.89 -1.69
CA VAL A 80 -1.57 -0.53 -2.85
C VAL A 80 -1.49 -1.63 -3.90
N TYR A 81 -2.64 -2.15 -4.30
CA TYR A 81 -2.77 -3.20 -5.31
C TYR A 81 -3.87 -2.86 -6.30
N VAL A 82 -3.60 -3.05 -7.58
CA VAL A 82 -4.54 -2.84 -8.68
C VAL A 82 -4.66 -4.12 -9.50
N ALA A 83 -5.88 -4.47 -9.89
CA ALA A 83 -6.16 -5.60 -10.77
C ALA A 83 -5.34 -5.50 -12.06
N ALA A 84 -4.81 -6.62 -12.53
CA ALA A 84 -3.84 -6.65 -13.64
C ALA A 84 -4.38 -6.01 -14.92
N ASP A 85 -5.66 -6.24 -15.23
CA ASP A 85 -6.37 -5.70 -16.40
C ASP A 85 -6.70 -4.20 -16.28
N CYS A 86 -6.47 -3.60 -15.10
CA CYS A 86 -6.78 -2.21 -14.80
C CYS A 86 -5.54 -1.33 -14.58
N ARG A 87 -4.34 -1.88 -14.73
CA ARG A 87 -3.10 -1.12 -14.58
C ARG A 87 -2.97 -0.05 -15.65
N GLY A 88 -2.29 1.05 -15.33
CA GLY A 88 -2.11 2.19 -16.25
C GLY A 88 -3.36 3.04 -16.48
N GLN A 89 -4.48 2.75 -15.81
CA GLN A 89 -5.77 3.45 -15.98
C GLN A 89 -6.11 4.44 -14.85
N GLY A 90 -5.12 4.76 -14.00
CA GLY A 90 -5.30 5.77 -12.93
C GLY A 90 -5.79 5.23 -11.58
N TYR A 91 -6.19 3.95 -11.48
CA TYR A 91 -6.72 3.37 -10.24
C TYR A 91 -5.72 3.43 -9.06
N GLY A 92 -4.44 3.15 -9.32
CA GLY A 92 -3.41 3.24 -8.31
C GLY A 92 -3.20 4.66 -7.79
N LYS A 93 -3.31 5.65 -8.67
CA LYS A 93 -3.22 7.09 -8.31
C LYS A 93 -4.38 7.47 -7.39
N GLU A 94 -5.61 7.13 -7.76
CA GLU A 94 -6.81 7.41 -6.97
C GLU A 94 -6.70 6.80 -5.56
N LEU A 95 -6.28 5.53 -5.47
CA LEU A 95 -6.07 4.85 -4.20
C LEU A 95 -5.01 5.53 -3.34
N LEU A 96 -3.86 5.86 -3.93
CA LEU A 96 -2.74 6.43 -3.18
C LEU A 96 -3.03 7.86 -2.71
N GLU A 97 -3.66 8.68 -3.55
CA GLU A 97 -4.12 10.03 -3.17
C GLU A 97 -5.17 9.97 -2.05
N GLY A 98 -6.14 9.07 -2.17
CA GLY A 98 -7.14 8.83 -1.11
C GLY A 98 -6.50 8.35 0.19
N LEU A 99 -5.50 7.50 0.10
CA LEU A 99 -4.76 6.99 1.27
C LEU A 99 -3.97 8.12 1.97
N VAL A 100 -3.34 9.01 1.20
CA VAL A 100 -2.65 10.20 1.71
C VAL A 100 -3.63 11.11 2.46
N ALA A 101 -4.76 11.44 1.85
CA ALA A 101 -5.77 12.27 2.49
C ALA A 101 -6.31 11.63 3.78
N ALA A 102 -6.64 10.34 3.74
CA ALA A 102 -7.10 9.61 4.91
C ALA A 102 -6.04 9.53 6.03
N SER A 103 -4.76 9.40 5.69
CA SER A 103 -3.66 9.39 6.65
C SER A 103 -3.54 10.73 7.39
N GLU A 104 -3.58 11.83 6.67
CA GLU A 104 -3.51 13.19 7.24
C GLU A 104 -4.73 13.50 8.13
N ASN A 105 -5.93 13.08 7.73
CA ASN A 105 -7.15 13.19 8.54
C ASN A 105 -7.10 12.36 9.85
N ASN A 106 -6.19 11.40 9.94
CA ASN A 106 -5.97 10.57 11.13
C ASN A 106 -4.61 10.85 11.79
N ALA A 107 -4.07 12.04 11.60
CA ALA A 107 -2.83 12.54 12.24
C ALA A 107 -1.57 11.70 11.95
N LEU A 108 -1.54 10.96 10.83
CA LEU A 108 -0.32 10.31 10.39
C LEU A 108 0.54 11.30 9.61
N TRP A 109 1.76 11.53 10.08
CA TRP A 109 2.67 12.51 9.50
C TRP A 109 3.66 11.94 8.49
N THR A 110 3.92 10.63 8.49
CA THR A 110 4.81 9.99 7.52
C THR A 110 4.21 8.70 6.98
N LEU A 111 4.19 8.58 5.66
CA LEU A 111 3.92 7.32 4.96
C LEU A 111 5.21 6.81 4.33
N GLN A 112 5.46 5.50 4.47
CA GLN A 112 6.55 4.83 3.77
C GLN A 112 6.03 3.71 2.86
N ALA A 113 6.85 3.34 1.87
CA ALA A 113 6.61 2.19 1.00
C ALA A 113 7.94 1.48 0.74
N SER A 114 7.93 0.15 0.81
CA SER A 114 9.06 -0.71 0.45
C SER A 114 8.73 -1.39 -0.88
N ILE A 115 9.46 -1.05 -1.93
CA ILE A 115 9.12 -1.43 -3.31
C ILE A 115 10.30 -2.17 -3.92
N PHE A 116 10.07 -3.29 -4.61
CA PHE A 116 11.13 -3.94 -5.39
C PHE A 116 11.59 -3.02 -6.52
N PRO A 117 12.92 -2.90 -6.78
CA PRO A 117 13.45 -2.03 -7.84
C PRO A 117 12.88 -2.34 -9.22
N GLU A 118 12.49 -3.58 -9.46
CA GLU A 118 11.90 -4.07 -10.72
C GLU A 118 10.48 -3.54 -10.93
N ASN A 119 9.78 -3.17 -9.85
CA ASN A 119 8.43 -2.61 -9.91
C ASN A 119 8.48 -1.09 -10.20
N VAL A 120 9.00 -0.74 -11.37
CA VAL A 120 9.19 0.65 -11.82
C VAL A 120 7.87 1.43 -11.83
N ALA A 121 6.76 0.76 -12.15
CA ALA A 121 5.43 1.38 -12.18
C ALA A 121 5.00 1.85 -10.80
N SER A 122 5.24 1.04 -9.75
CA SER A 122 4.93 1.41 -8.38
C SER A 122 5.82 2.56 -7.89
N ILE A 123 7.11 2.54 -8.21
CA ILE A 123 8.04 3.63 -7.87
C ILE A 123 7.57 4.95 -8.51
N ALA A 124 7.22 4.92 -9.79
CA ALA A 124 6.71 6.09 -10.51
C ALA A 124 5.40 6.60 -9.90
N LEU A 125 4.47 5.70 -9.57
CA LEU A 125 3.21 6.02 -8.92
C LEU A 125 3.44 6.76 -7.58
N HIS A 126 4.31 6.22 -6.73
CA HIS A 126 4.61 6.84 -5.44
C HIS A 126 5.28 8.22 -5.59
N ARG A 127 6.17 8.39 -6.58
CA ARG A 127 6.75 9.71 -6.88
C ARG A 127 5.67 10.73 -7.25
N THR A 128 4.69 10.38 -8.07
CA THR A 128 3.60 11.30 -8.43
C THR A 128 2.72 11.69 -7.25
N ALA A 129 2.66 10.86 -6.21
CA ALA A 129 1.94 11.14 -4.95
C ALA A 129 2.80 11.85 -3.90
N GLY A 130 4.00 12.34 -4.27
CA GLY A 130 4.88 13.12 -3.39
C GLY A 130 5.81 12.29 -2.51
N PHE A 131 5.99 11.01 -2.80
CA PHE A 131 7.02 10.20 -2.13
C PHE A 131 8.39 10.47 -2.75
N ARG A 132 9.41 10.59 -1.90
CA ARG A 132 10.82 10.63 -2.29
C ARG A 132 11.49 9.28 -2.05
N GLU A 133 12.50 8.95 -2.80
CA GLU A 133 13.37 7.82 -2.51
C GLU A 133 14.29 8.17 -1.32
N VAL A 134 14.26 7.35 -0.27
CA VAL A 134 15.14 7.46 0.89
C VAL A 134 16.45 6.73 0.62
N GLY A 135 16.36 5.55 0.00
CA GLY A 135 17.51 4.74 -0.34
C GLY A 135 17.14 3.31 -0.67
N ARG A 136 18.16 2.51 -0.93
CA ARG A 136 18.04 1.07 -1.21
C ARG A 136 18.50 0.25 -0.01
N ARG A 137 17.78 -0.84 0.24
CA ARG A 137 18.13 -1.83 1.24
C ARG A 137 18.52 -3.12 0.50
N ASP A 138 19.82 -3.26 0.27
CA ASP A 138 20.34 -4.36 -0.53
C ASP A 138 20.13 -5.70 0.17
N ARG A 139 19.51 -6.65 -0.56
CA ARG A 139 19.32 -8.03 -0.12
C ARG A 139 18.71 -8.13 1.29
N ILE A 140 17.70 -7.29 1.55
CA ILE A 140 17.09 -7.11 2.88
C ILE A 140 16.35 -8.36 3.37
N ALA A 141 15.73 -9.14 2.47
CA ALA A 141 14.98 -10.33 2.78
C ALA A 141 14.94 -11.31 1.59
N LYS A 142 14.48 -12.53 1.85
CA LYS A 142 14.33 -13.57 0.82
C LYS A 142 12.86 -13.70 0.41
N LEU A 143 12.66 -13.84 -0.89
CA LEU A 143 11.41 -14.30 -1.47
C LEU A 143 11.68 -15.62 -2.22
N ASN A 144 11.00 -16.70 -1.80
CA ASN A 144 11.19 -18.04 -2.37
C ASN A 144 12.69 -18.45 -2.46
N GLY A 145 13.44 -18.17 -1.40
CA GLY A 145 14.86 -18.51 -1.30
C GLY A 145 15.83 -17.53 -1.99
N VAL A 146 15.32 -16.55 -2.75
CA VAL A 146 16.13 -15.55 -3.47
C VAL A 146 16.19 -14.25 -2.67
N TRP A 147 17.40 -13.74 -2.43
CA TRP A 147 17.60 -12.45 -1.81
C TRP A 147 17.05 -11.31 -2.70
N ARG A 148 16.24 -10.44 -2.10
CA ARG A 148 15.67 -9.29 -2.81
C ARG A 148 16.07 -7.98 -2.13
N THR A 149 16.31 -6.99 -2.96
CA THR A 149 16.55 -5.61 -2.58
C THR A 149 15.22 -4.84 -2.58
N THR A 150 15.07 -3.84 -1.71
CA THR A 150 13.94 -2.90 -1.77
C THR A 150 14.42 -1.46 -1.89
N VAL A 151 13.64 -0.67 -2.58
CA VAL A 151 13.70 0.80 -2.54
C VAL A 151 12.77 1.26 -1.43
N LEU A 152 13.30 1.99 -0.45
CA LEU A 152 12.49 2.65 0.57
C LEU A 152 12.09 4.02 0.06
N MET A 153 10.81 4.29 0.00
CA MET A 153 10.24 5.59 -0.32
C MET A 153 9.45 6.13 0.88
N GLU A 154 9.41 7.44 1.05
CA GLU A 154 8.64 8.09 2.10
C GLU A 154 7.97 9.36 1.60
N ARG A 155 6.83 9.68 2.19
CA ARG A 155 6.15 10.96 2.08
C ARG A 155 5.95 11.54 3.46
N ARG A 156 6.52 12.74 3.71
CA ARG A 156 6.27 13.51 4.93
C ARG A 156 5.13 14.48 4.68
N SER A 157 4.10 14.46 5.52
CA SER A 157 3.01 15.44 5.46
C SER A 157 3.54 16.84 5.76
N ILE A 158 2.98 17.82 5.06
CA ILE A 158 3.18 19.25 5.34
C ILE A 158 2.01 19.85 6.11
N LEU A 159 0.99 19.06 6.43
CA LEU A 159 -0.24 19.47 7.09
C LEU A 159 -0.31 19.04 8.55
N VAL A 160 0.28 17.90 8.89
CA VAL A 160 0.23 17.30 10.23
C VAL A 160 1.63 17.01 10.77
N GLY A 161 1.79 17.12 12.10
CA GLY A 161 3.08 16.93 12.77
C GLY A 161 4.10 18.00 12.36
N THR A 162 3.70 19.25 12.29
CA THR A 162 4.50 20.38 11.80
C THR A 162 4.89 21.37 12.92
N GLU A 163 4.48 21.10 14.15
CA GLU A 163 4.77 21.94 15.34
C GLU A 163 6.23 21.83 15.78
#